data_802ad4f65f24c74b62595d5e6baadc16
#
_entry.id   802ad4f65f24c74b62595d5e6baadc16
#
_cell.length_a   1.000
_cell.length_b   1.000
_cell.length_c   1.000
_cell.angle_alpha   90.00
_cell.angle_beta   90.00
_cell.angle_gamma   90.00
#
_symmetry.space_group_name_H-M   'P 1'
#
loop_
_entity.id
_entity.type
_entity.pdbx_description
1 polymer ?
#
loop_
_entity_poly.entity_id
_entity_poly.type
_entity_poly.pdbx_seq_one_letter_code
_entity_poly.pdbx_strand_id
1 'polypeptide(L)'
;MNSANWMTGESTLRSSAQETQAARVEPSAADEQGMAAWLPDWMVRRLSRWNLPAPLALAMITLALMGAILSPLFAASGRLGLLIPGAILGVAGVVIVAKWRILGLIALPIASLMVRFAIGTGSQTGINAAVILLCLLLGLWLLDMIARERQIRLLTYRPVVASLVFGVVAIAAFGFGQLPWYATRSAALPAQFGGLLIFLLSAGAFLLIAHQIRDISELKWLVWVFLAVGLVFFTFRLFPPSYRLMTRIFVRQGVLGAAFYIWLVGLALGQALYNRQLARGWRILAGILVLMVFYVNMRGDGRFWISGWLPSLFVVVTICLLGRPDLGVFAIGLGALVLLLNPQVLSGLTSEGDNAYSTVTRLEAWRIIAELVKVNPAFGLGMSNYYWYTPLFPILGYRISFNSHNNYVDIVAQTGLVGLLVFLWFVAELWRLGWHMLSRVPEGFPRAYVIGALGGLVGTVVLAGLGDWVIPFFYNIGLEGFRASMFVFLFLGGLVAIARLYGIDPGRRDEAQPG
;
A
#
# COMPACT_ATOMS: atom_id res chain seq x y z
N MET A 1 -74.76 -23.85 -50.95
CA MET A 1 -75.23 -24.25 -49.65
C MET A 1 -74.12 -25.00 -48.96
N ASN A 2 -73.67 -24.45 -47.78
CA ASN A 2 -72.91 -25.02 -46.66
C ASN A 2 -71.54 -25.68 -46.94
N SER A 3 -70.49 -25.01 -46.73
CA SER A 3 -69.57 -24.66 -45.62
C SER A 3 -69.70 -25.57 -44.38
N ALA A 4 -68.59 -26.21 -44.00
CA ALA A 4 -68.28 -26.53 -42.59
C ALA A 4 -66.82 -27.04 -42.43
N ASN A 5 -66.04 -26.26 -41.72
CA ASN A 5 -65.09 -26.60 -40.65
C ASN A 5 -64.04 -27.70 -40.82
N TRP A 6 -62.80 -27.21 -40.97
CA TRP A 6 -61.63 -27.86 -40.43
C TRP A 6 -60.77 -26.82 -39.66
N MET A 7 -61.09 -26.63 -38.38
CA MET A 7 -60.26 -25.94 -37.41
C MET A 7 -60.43 -26.62 -36.06
N THR A 8 -59.65 -27.65 -35.77
CA THR A 8 -59.34 -28.11 -34.38
C THR A 8 -58.12 -29.02 -34.46
N GLY A 9 -56.93 -28.52 -34.19
CA GLY A 9 -55.72 -29.33 -34.14
C GLY A 9 -54.46 -28.63 -33.65
N GLU A 10 -54.51 -27.29 -33.39
CA GLU A 10 -53.30 -26.54 -33.01
C GLU A 10 -53.25 -26.02 -31.55
N SER A 11 -54.24 -26.34 -30.71
CA SER A 11 -54.30 -25.82 -29.34
C SER A 11 -53.69 -26.74 -28.26
N THR A 12 -53.35 -27.98 -28.59
CA THR A 12 -52.82 -28.97 -27.59
C THR A 12 -51.31 -29.10 -27.59
N LEU A 13 -50.57 -28.53 -28.56
CA LEU A 13 -49.10 -28.61 -28.58
C LEU A 13 -48.40 -27.36 -27.99
N ARG A 14 -49.15 -26.31 -27.66
CA ARG A 14 -48.58 -25.12 -26.98
C ARG A 14 -48.63 -25.19 -25.44
N SER A 15 -49.42 -26.07 -24.84
CA SER A 15 -49.52 -26.18 -23.39
C SER A 15 -48.40 -27.04 -22.78
N SER A 16 -47.85 -28.00 -23.53
CA SER A 16 -46.77 -28.87 -23.03
C SER A 16 -45.35 -28.22 -23.10
N ALA A 17 -45.20 -27.16 -23.88
CA ALA A 17 -43.91 -26.41 -23.95
C ALA A 17 -43.80 -25.31 -22.89
N GLN A 18 -44.87 -24.90 -22.24
CA GLN A 18 -44.88 -23.92 -21.15
C GLN A 18 -44.73 -24.54 -19.76
N GLU A 19 -45.05 -25.80 -19.58
CA GLU A 19 -44.90 -26.49 -18.28
C GLU A 19 -43.50 -27.04 -18.01
N THR A 20 -42.63 -27.17 -19.01
CA THR A 20 -41.24 -27.63 -18.81
C THR A 20 -40.24 -26.53 -18.54
N GLN A 21 -40.67 -25.27 -18.49
CA GLN A 21 -39.82 -24.09 -18.20
C GLN A 21 -39.96 -23.56 -16.76
N ALA A 22 -40.78 -24.19 -15.92
CA ALA A 22 -41.09 -23.73 -14.57
C ALA A 22 -40.45 -24.56 -13.45
N ALA A 23 -39.23 -25.11 -13.67
CA ALA A 23 -38.47 -25.76 -12.59
C ALA A 23 -36.98 -25.33 -12.60
N ARG A 24 -36.71 -24.02 -12.87
CA ARG A 24 -35.52 -23.43 -12.29
C ARG A 24 -35.92 -22.90 -10.91
N VAL A 25 -35.53 -23.66 -9.89
CA VAL A 25 -35.55 -23.19 -8.50
C VAL A 25 -34.66 -21.94 -8.47
N GLU A 26 -35.26 -20.75 -8.56
CA GLU A 26 -34.60 -19.54 -8.16
C GLU A 26 -34.30 -19.65 -6.66
N PRO A 27 -33.08 -19.44 -6.21
CA PRO A 27 -32.80 -19.40 -4.78
C PRO A 27 -33.68 -18.31 -4.17
N SER A 28 -34.36 -18.65 -3.10
CA SER A 28 -35.29 -17.80 -2.37
C SER A 28 -34.66 -16.45 -2.08
N ALA A 29 -35.28 -15.37 -2.54
CA ALA A 29 -34.90 -13.99 -2.30
C ALA A 29 -34.78 -13.63 -0.80
N ALA A 30 -35.25 -14.50 0.08
CA ALA A 30 -35.16 -14.35 1.54
C ALA A 30 -33.76 -14.68 2.10
N ASP A 31 -33.00 -15.60 1.49
CA ASP A 31 -31.64 -15.93 1.92
C ASP A 31 -30.59 -14.90 1.41
N GLU A 32 -30.86 -14.23 0.28
CA GLU A 32 -30.00 -13.12 -0.19
C GLU A 32 -30.18 -11.85 0.64
N GLN A 33 -31.36 -11.60 1.19
CA GLN A 33 -31.63 -10.40 2.01
C GLN A 33 -30.98 -10.44 3.40
N GLY A 34 -30.78 -11.62 3.97
CA GLY A 34 -30.18 -11.77 5.31
C GLY A 34 -28.70 -11.39 5.38
N MET A 35 -27.90 -11.74 4.36
CA MET A 35 -26.47 -11.45 4.32
C MET A 35 -26.18 -10.08 3.68
N ALA A 36 -27.05 -9.61 2.79
CA ALA A 36 -26.94 -8.32 2.12
C ALA A 36 -27.16 -7.13 3.06
N ALA A 37 -27.91 -7.30 4.15
CA ALA A 37 -28.20 -6.25 5.12
C ALA A 37 -26.96 -5.74 5.89
N TRP A 38 -25.90 -6.56 5.96
CA TRP A 38 -24.65 -6.22 6.67
C TRP A 38 -23.55 -5.68 5.75
N LEU A 39 -23.69 -5.85 4.42
CA LEU A 39 -22.71 -5.41 3.45
C LEU A 39 -23.09 -4.03 2.90
N PRO A 40 -22.10 -3.14 2.68
CA PRO A 40 -22.35 -1.86 2.00
C PRO A 40 -22.99 -2.10 0.62
N ASP A 41 -24.00 -1.31 0.24
CA ASP A 41 -24.76 -1.45 -1.04
C ASP A 41 -23.88 -1.52 -2.31
N TRP A 42 -22.73 -0.87 -2.30
CA TRP A 42 -21.77 -0.93 -3.40
C TRP A 42 -21.11 -2.32 -3.53
N MET A 43 -20.92 -3.05 -2.42
CA MET A 43 -20.44 -4.42 -2.39
C MET A 43 -21.46 -5.38 -3.00
N VAL A 44 -22.71 -5.27 -2.58
CA VAL A 44 -23.81 -6.11 -3.08
C VAL A 44 -23.99 -5.93 -4.58
N ARG A 45 -24.07 -4.68 -5.06
CA ARG A 45 -24.19 -4.36 -6.49
C ARG A 45 -23.02 -4.82 -7.34
N ARG A 46 -21.83 -4.96 -6.79
CA ARG A 46 -20.65 -5.42 -7.54
C ARG A 46 -20.55 -6.93 -7.59
N LEU A 47 -20.87 -7.62 -6.49
CA LEU A 47 -20.91 -9.08 -6.44
C LEU A 47 -21.96 -9.63 -7.43
N SER A 48 -23.10 -8.94 -7.59
CA SER A 48 -24.13 -9.33 -8.56
C SER A 48 -23.72 -9.12 -10.04
N ARG A 49 -22.77 -8.22 -10.34
CA ARG A 49 -22.26 -8.01 -11.71
C ARG A 49 -21.21 -9.03 -12.16
N TRP A 50 -20.68 -9.84 -11.27
CA TRP A 50 -19.58 -10.77 -11.60
C TRP A 50 -20.03 -12.07 -12.24
N ASN A 51 -21.33 -12.29 -12.45
CA ASN A 51 -21.90 -13.55 -12.96
C ASN A 51 -21.35 -14.83 -12.26
N LEU A 52 -20.71 -14.66 -11.11
CA LEU A 52 -20.29 -15.71 -10.20
C LEU A 52 -21.26 -15.67 -9.03
N PRO A 53 -21.89 -16.76 -8.65
CA PRO A 53 -22.66 -16.81 -7.41
C PRO A 53 -21.75 -16.34 -6.27
N ALA A 54 -22.24 -15.39 -5.47
CA ALA A 54 -21.48 -14.80 -4.35
C ALA A 54 -20.74 -15.84 -3.47
N PRO A 55 -21.33 -17.02 -3.17
CA PRO A 55 -20.64 -18.06 -2.43
C PRO A 55 -19.41 -18.63 -3.16
N LEU A 56 -19.41 -18.67 -4.49
CA LEU A 56 -18.27 -19.19 -5.25
C LEU A 56 -17.10 -18.19 -5.28
N ALA A 57 -17.39 -16.89 -5.41
CA ALA A 57 -16.37 -15.83 -5.30
C ALA A 57 -15.76 -15.80 -3.89
N LEU A 58 -16.60 -15.91 -2.86
CA LEU A 58 -16.16 -15.99 -1.47
C LEU A 58 -15.35 -17.26 -1.21
N ALA A 59 -15.79 -18.42 -1.72
CA ALA A 59 -15.08 -19.70 -1.60
C ALA A 59 -13.71 -19.64 -2.30
N MET A 60 -13.61 -19.02 -3.48
CA MET A 60 -12.33 -18.86 -4.19
C MET A 60 -11.37 -17.93 -3.43
N ILE A 61 -11.86 -16.82 -2.90
CA ILE A 61 -11.06 -15.90 -2.06
C ILE A 61 -10.63 -16.62 -0.78
N THR A 62 -11.54 -17.35 -0.14
CA THR A 62 -11.24 -18.12 1.09
C THR A 62 -10.23 -19.23 0.80
N LEU A 63 -10.35 -19.95 -0.33
CA LEU A 63 -9.43 -21.01 -0.74
C LEU A 63 -8.02 -20.44 -1.05
N ALA A 64 -7.95 -19.30 -1.73
CA ALA A 64 -6.70 -18.60 -2.01
C ALA A 64 -6.04 -18.08 -0.71
N LEU A 65 -6.84 -17.54 0.21
CA LEU A 65 -6.39 -17.11 1.54
C LEU A 65 -5.94 -18.31 2.40
N MET A 66 -6.70 -19.40 2.43
CA MET A 66 -6.32 -20.62 3.12
C MET A 66 -5.05 -21.24 2.52
N GLY A 67 -4.91 -21.28 1.20
CA GLY A 67 -3.70 -21.73 0.53
C GLY A 67 -2.47 -20.88 0.88
N ALA A 68 -2.63 -19.57 0.94
CA ALA A 68 -1.58 -18.64 1.34
C ALA A 68 -1.21 -18.76 2.84
N ILE A 69 -2.21 -18.94 3.71
CA ILE A 69 -2.03 -19.10 5.17
C ILE A 69 -1.46 -20.48 5.52
N LEU A 70 -1.86 -21.52 4.79
CA LEU A 70 -1.40 -22.90 4.99
C LEU A 70 -0.06 -23.21 4.31
N SER A 71 0.41 -22.34 3.40
CA SER A 71 1.69 -22.52 2.70
C SER A 71 2.89 -22.81 3.63
N PRO A 72 3.00 -22.24 4.85
CA PRO A 72 4.08 -22.58 5.78
C PRO A 72 3.98 -23.99 6.34
N LEU A 73 2.79 -24.58 6.43
CA LEU A 73 2.59 -25.96 6.90
C LEU A 73 3.07 -26.98 5.86
N PHE A 74 2.92 -26.66 4.58
CA PHE A 74 3.40 -27.48 3.48
C PHE A 74 4.92 -27.34 3.26
N ALA A 75 5.52 -26.21 3.60
CA ALA A 75 6.96 -26.00 3.52
C ALA A 75 7.79 -26.94 4.45
N ALA A 76 7.14 -27.55 5.44
CA ALA A 76 7.80 -28.48 6.37
C ALA A 76 8.00 -29.91 5.80
N SER A 77 7.39 -30.27 4.68
CA SER A 77 7.30 -31.65 4.16
C SER A 77 8.18 -31.96 2.93
N GLY A 78 9.42 -31.44 2.87
CA GLY A 78 10.40 -31.84 1.84
C GLY A 78 10.30 -31.07 0.50
N ARG A 79 11.46 -30.63 -0.03
CA ARG A 79 11.56 -29.62 -1.10
C ARG A 79 10.98 -29.99 -2.46
N LEU A 80 11.00 -31.25 -2.87
CA LEU A 80 10.59 -31.66 -4.22
C LEU A 80 9.07 -31.94 -4.36
N GLY A 81 8.42 -32.43 -3.29
CA GLY A 81 6.98 -32.73 -3.32
C GLY A 81 6.08 -31.47 -3.39
N LEU A 82 6.64 -30.30 -3.10
CA LEU A 82 5.92 -29.02 -3.07
C LEU A 82 6.10 -28.19 -4.34
N LEU A 83 7.13 -28.46 -5.15
CA LEU A 83 7.39 -27.67 -6.36
C LEU A 83 6.27 -27.83 -7.41
N ILE A 84 5.72 -29.03 -7.58
CA ILE A 84 4.67 -29.28 -8.58
C ILE A 84 3.34 -28.64 -8.17
N PRO A 85 2.78 -28.88 -6.96
CA PRO A 85 1.58 -28.18 -6.52
C PRO A 85 1.77 -26.66 -6.46
N GLY A 86 2.95 -26.19 -6.00
CA GLY A 86 3.29 -24.78 -5.96
C GLY A 86 3.35 -24.14 -7.36
N ALA A 87 3.90 -24.83 -8.34
CA ALA A 87 3.91 -24.37 -9.74
C ALA A 87 2.51 -24.34 -10.34
N ILE A 88 1.67 -25.37 -10.10
CA ILE A 88 0.29 -25.41 -10.58
C ILE A 88 -0.54 -24.29 -9.97
N LEU A 89 -0.42 -24.07 -8.64
CA LEU A 89 -1.10 -22.97 -7.95
C LEU A 89 -0.57 -21.60 -8.41
N GLY A 90 0.73 -21.50 -8.68
CA GLY A 90 1.34 -20.30 -9.25
C GLY A 90 0.79 -19.96 -10.63
N VAL A 91 0.75 -20.93 -11.53
CA VAL A 91 0.18 -20.76 -12.89
C VAL A 91 -1.30 -20.43 -12.82
N ALA A 92 -2.08 -21.15 -11.99
CA ALA A 92 -3.49 -20.85 -11.79
C ALA A 92 -3.68 -19.41 -11.23
N GLY A 93 -2.85 -19.00 -10.28
CA GLY A 93 -2.84 -17.63 -9.75
C GLY A 93 -2.57 -16.59 -10.82
N VAL A 94 -1.58 -16.82 -11.68
CA VAL A 94 -1.26 -15.94 -12.83
C VAL A 94 -2.45 -15.82 -13.79
N VAL A 95 -3.09 -16.95 -14.14
CA VAL A 95 -4.27 -16.95 -15.02
C VAL A 95 -5.45 -16.22 -14.38
N ILE A 96 -5.69 -16.42 -13.09
CA ILE A 96 -6.74 -15.73 -12.33
C ILE A 96 -6.50 -14.22 -12.33
N VAL A 97 -5.29 -13.80 -12.01
CA VAL A 97 -4.91 -12.38 -11.96
C VAL A 97 -4.96 -11.74 -13.35
N ALA A 98 -4.52 -12.46 -14.40
CA ALA A 98 -4.60 -11.98 -15.78
C ALA A 98 -6.05 -11.81 -16.25
N LYS A 99 -6.96 -12.70 -15.83
CA LYS A 99 -8.40 -12.62 -16.17
C LYS A 99 -9.14 -11.59 -15.32
N TRP A 100 -8.83 -11.52 -14.03
CA TRP A 100 -9.47 -10.64 -13.05
C TRP A 100 -8.43 -9.78 -12.33
N ARG A 101 -7.88 -8.78 -13.04
CA ARG A 101 -6.83 -7.88 -12.52
C ARG A 101 -7.13 -7.29 -11.13
N ILE A 102 -8.42 -7.03 -10.84
CA ILE A 102 -8.84 -6.48 -9.54
C ILE A 102 -8.50 -7.42 -8.37
N LEU A 103 -8.57 -8.73 -8.57
CA LEU A 103 -8.19 -9.69 -7.54
C LEU A 103 -6.70 -9.60 -7.23
N GLY A 104 -5.86 -9.37 -8.24
CA GLY A 104 -4.42 -9.13 -8.04
C GLY A 104 -4.15 -7.87 -7.23
N LEU A 105 -4.86 -6.77 -7.52
CA LEU A 105 -4.71 -5.51 -6.77
C LEU A 105 -5.16 -5.67 -5.30
N ILE A 106 -6.28 -6.34 -5.06
CA ILE A 106 -6.80 -6.63 -3.72
C ILE A 106 -5.89 -7.61 -2.97
N ALA A 107 -5.24 -8.52 -3.67
CA ALA A 107 -4.31 -9.47 -3.07
C ALA A 107 -3.01 -8.83 -2.58
N LEU A 108 -2.62 -7.62 -3.06
CA LEU A 108 -1.39 -6.96 -2.63
C LEU A 108 -1.31 -6.71 -1.12
N PRO A 109 -2.32 -6.12 -0.43
CA PRO A 109 -2.31 -6.00 1.02
C PRO A 109 -2.17 -7.33 1.74
N ILE A 110 -2.86 -8.37 1.25
CA ILE A 110 -2.83 -9.71 1.83
C ILE A 110 -1.44 -10.33 1.66
N ALA A 111 -0.88 -10.29 0.45
CA ALA A 111 0.46 -10.80 0.14
C ALA A 111 1.53 -10.11 0.98
N SER A 112 1.38 -8.79 1.17
CA SER A 112 2.30 -7.99 1.96
C SER A 112 2.26 -8.31 3.45
N LEU A 113 1.07 -8.39 4.04
CA LEU A 113 0.89 -8.43 5.48
C LEU A 113 0.77 -9.85 6.04
N MET A 114 0.37 -10.84 5.22
CA MET A 114 0.03 -12.18 5.70
C MET A 114 0.82 -13.31 5.02
N VAL A 115 1.35 -13.12 3.81
CA VAL A 115 2.06 -14.19 3.11
C VAL A 115 3.55 -14.17 3.45
N ARG A 116 4.03 -15.21 4.15
CA ARG A 116 5.43 -15.32 4.64
C ARG A 116 6.41 -15.83 3.59
N PHE A 117 5.94 -16.17 2.42
CA PHE A 117 6.80 -16.67 1.36
C PHE A 117 7.84 -15.64 0.95
N ALA A 118 9.10 -16.07 0.89
CA ALA A 118 10.22 -15.30 0.35
C ALA A 118 11.24 -16.25 -0.28
N ILE A 119 11.80 -15.83 -1.42
CA ILE A 119 12.89 -16.54 -2.10
C ILE A 119 14.20 -15.92 -1.64
N GLY A 120 15.09 -16.71 -1.03
CA GLY A 120 16.41 -16.25 -0.63
C GLY A 120 17.24 -15.86 -1.85
N THR A 121 17.87 -14.69 -1.79
CA THR A 121 18.75 -14.16 -2.87
C THR A 121 20.23 -14.44 -2.62
N GLY A 122 20.57 -15.19 -1.56
CA GLY A 122 21.95 -15.33 -1.09
C GLY A 122 22.47 -14.10 -0.34
N SER A 123 21.67 -13.04 -0.23
CA SER A 123 21.89 -11.86 0.61
C SER A 123 21.04 -11.93 1.88
N GLN A 124 21.15 -10.94 2.77
CA GLN A 124 20.36 -10.88 4.00
C GLN A 124 18.85 -10.64 3.76
N THR A 125 18.43 -10.36 2.53
CA THR A 125 17.04 -10.08 2.17
C THR A 125 16.53 -11.05 1.12
N GLY A 126 15.27 -11.49 1.26
CA GLY A 126 14.58 -12.34 0.28
C GLY A 126 13.60 -11.57 -0.59
N ILE A 127 13.37 -12.05 -1.82
CA ILE A 127 12.28 -11.57 -2.67
C ILE A 127 10.98 -12.12 -2.11
N ASN A 128 10.17 -11.28 -1.51
CA ASN A 128 8.95 -11.69 -0.82
C ASN A 128 7.72 -11.73 -1.75
N ALA A 129 6.63 -12.34 -1.27
CA ALA A 129 5.40 -12.54 -2.04
C ALA A 129 4.80 -11.23 -2.57
N ALA A 130 4.89 -10.13 -1.83
CA ALA A 130 4.36 -8.84 -2.26
C ALA A 130 5.15 -8.27 -3.45
N VAL A 131 6.48 -8.39 -3.42
CA VAL A 131 7.38 -8.00 -4.53
C VAL A 131 7.07 -8.83 -5.77
N ILE A 132 6.95 -10.17 -5.61
CA ILE A 132 6.66 -11.07 -6.74
C ILE A 132 5.30 -10.72 -7.36
N LEU A 133 4.26 -10.55 -6.55
CA LEU A 133 2.93 -10.20 -7.03
C LEU A 133 2.91 -8.83 -7.71
N LEU A 134 3.59 -7.84 -7.16
CA LEU A 134 3.69 -6.51 -7.76
C LEU A 134 4.43 -6.56 -9.11
N CYS A 135 5.56 -7.26 -9.20
CA CYS A 135 6.27 -7.48 -10.46
C CYS A 135 5.38 -8.17 -11.51
N LEU A 136 4.63 -9.20 -11.08
CA LEU A 136 3.68 -9.89 -11.96
C LEU A 136 2.60 -8.95 -12.49
N LEU A 137 1.98 -8.16 -11.62
CA LEU A 137 0.93 -7.19 -12.01
C LEU A 137 1.47 -6.11 -12.95
N LEU A 138 2.66 -5.59 -12.68
CA LEU A 138 3.34 -4.64 -13.56
C LEU A 138 3.67 -5.27 -14.91
N GLY A 139 4.20 -6.49 -14.92
CA GLY A 139 4.50 -7.24 -16.14
C GLY A 139 3.24 -7.50 -16.98
N LEU A 140 2.15 -7.96 -16.36
CA LEU A 140 0.88 -8.18 -17.04
C LEU A 140 0.29 -6.87 -17.59
N TRP A 141 0.40 -5.76 -16.85
CA TRP A 141 -0.04 -4.46 -17.33
C TRP A 141 0.77 -3.98 -18.54
N LEU A 142 2.10 -4.09 -18.50
CA LEU A 142 2.96 -3.75 -19.62
C LEU A 142 2.69 -4.64 -20.84
N LEU A 143 2.52 -5.94 -20.63
CA LEU A 143 2.18 -6.89 -21.69
C LEU A 143 0.82 -6.56 -22.34
N ASP A 144 -0.18 -6.14 -21.54
CA ASP A 144 -1.49 -5.73 -22.07
C ASP A 144 -1.36 -4.50 -22.97
N MET A 145 -0.58 -3.49 -22.57
CA MET A 145 -0.29 -2.31 -23.39
C MET A 145 0.45 -2.66 -24.70
N ILE A 146 1.47 -3.52 -24.62
CA ILE A 146 2.31 -3.88 -25.78
C ILE A 146 1.54 -4.83 -26.73
N ALA A 147 0.92 -5.89 -26.18
CA ALA A 147 0.35 -6.95 -26.98
C ALA A 147 -1.06 -6.60 -27.52
N ARG A 148 -1.89 -5.92 -26.74
CA ARG A 148 -3.27 -5.59 -27.11
C ARG A 148 -3.43 -4.17 -27.64
N GLU A 149 -2.89 -3.18 -26.92
CA GLU A 149 -3.04 -1.79 -27.28
C GLU A 149 -2.00 -1.35 -28.33
N ARG A 150 -0.90 -2.10 -28.48
CA ARG A 150 0.25 -1.79 -29.37
C ARG A 150 0.81 -0.38 -29.16
N GLN A 151 0.54 0.22 -28.01
CA GLN A 151 0.97 1.56 -27.62
C GLN A 151 1.17 1.61 -26.12
N ILE A 152 2.28 2.20 -25.68
CA ILE A 152 2.50 2.51 -24.27
C ILE A 152 1.78 3.82 -23.97
N ARG A 153 0.63 3.74 -23.32
CA ARG A 153 -0.17 4.90 -22.93
C ARG A 153 -0.02 5.15 -21.43
N LEU A 154 0.69 6.18 -21.08
CA LEU A 154 0.83 6.63 -19.70
C LEU A 154 0.03 7.92 -19.50
N LEU A 155 -0.52 8.07 -18.31
CA LEU A 155 -1.24 9.28 -17.91
C LEU A 155 -0.28 10.47 -17.86
N THR A 156 -0.74 11.63 -18.28
CA THR A 156 0.04 12.87 -18.35
C THR A 156 -0.07 13.73 -17.08
N TYR A 157 -0.70 13.20 -16.01
CA TYR A 157 -0.75 13.90 -14.72
C TYR A 157 0.65 14.17 -14.19
N ARG A 158 0.89 15.37 -13.69
CA ARG A 158 2.22 15.78 -13.19
C ARG A 158 2.84 14.83 -12.16
N PRO A 159 2.09 14.25 -11.18
CA PRO A 159 2.65 13.25 -10.27
C PRO A 159 3.13 11.98 -11.01
N VAL A 160 2.45 11.59 -12.10
CA VAL A 160 2.85 10.43 -12.91
C VAL A 160 4.19 10.73 -13.60
N VAL A 161 4.31 11.92 -14.21
CA VAL A 161 5.56 12.34 -14.85
C VAL A 161 6.70 12.40 -13.82
N ALA A 162 6.48 12.99 -12.65
CA ALA A 162 7.49 13.06 -11.58
C ALA A 162 7.92 11.67 -11.10
N SER A 163 6.98 10.72 -10.97
CA SER A 163 7.28 9.32 -10.61
C SER A 163 8.11 8.61 -11.68
N LEU A 164 7.82 8.82 -12.96
CA LEU A 164 8.61 8.27 -14.07
C LEU A 164 10.02 8.84 -14.10
N VAL A 165 10.15 10.17 -13.94
CA VAL A 165 11.47 10.84 -13.86
C VAL A 165 12.25 10.31 -12.66
N PHE A 166 11.60 10.05 -11.51
CA PHE A 166 12.26 9.45 -10.35
C PHE A 166 12.82 8.06 -10.66
N GLY A 167 12.08 7.23 -11.38
CA GLY A 167 12.57 5.93 -11.86
C GLY A 167 13.77 6.05 -12.82
N VAL A 168 13.72 7.01 -13.75
CA VAL A 168 14.84 7.29 -14.68
C VAL A 168 16.08 7.74 -13.93
N VAL A 169 15.94 8.66 -12.96
CA VAL A 169 17.05 9.12 -12.11
C VAL A 169 17.64 7.97 -11.30
N ALA A 170 16.81 7.06 -10.77
CA ALA A 170 17.29 5.88 -10.07
C ALA A 170 18.12 4.95 -10.98
N ILE A 171 17.69 4.74 -12.23
CA ILE A 171 18.47 3.96 -13.24
C ILE A 171 19.78 4.66 -13.57
N ALA A 172 19.77 5.98 -13.80
CA ALA A 172 20.98 6.74 -14.07
C ALA A 172 21.95 6.68 -12.88
N ALA A 173 21.45 6.86 -11.66
CA ALA A 173 22.26 6.75 -10.44
C ALA A 173 22.84 5.35 -10.24
N PHE A 174 22.10 4.28 -10.60
CA PHE A 174 22.65 2.93 -10.62
C PHE A 174 23.83 2.82 -11.60
N GLY A 175 23.74 3.42 -12.80
CA GLY A 175 24.84 3.47 -13.77
C GLY A 175 26.06 4.22 -13.22
N PHE A 176 25.87 5.41 -12.63
CA PHE A 176 26.94 6.17 -11.98
C PHE A 176 27.55 5.42 -10.78
N GLY A 177 26.77 4.60 -10.10
CA GLY A 177 27.22 3.74 -9.01
C GLY A 177 28.22 2.66 -9.41
N GLN A 178 28.41 2.39 -10.72
CA GLN A 178 29.42 1.45 -11.21
C GLN A 178 30.80 2.08 -11.32
N LEU A 179 30.92 3.39 -11.19
CA LEU A 179 32.20 4.11 -11.20
C LEU A 179 32.95 3.92 -9.87
N PRO A 180 34.29 3.82 -9.90
CA PRO A 180 35.10 3.63 -8.68
C PRO A 180 35.29 4.96 -7.93
N TRP A 181 34.25 5.43 -7.25
CA TRP A 181 34.26 6.70 -6.49
C TRP A 181 35.29 6.74 -5.35
N TYR A 182 35.58 5.58 -4.75
CA TYR A 182 36.52 5.43 -3.65
C TYR A 182 37.44 4.22 -3.86
N ALA A 183 38.63 4.26 -3.29
CA ALA A 183 39.61 3.16 -3.33
C ALA A 183 39.22 1.99 -2.40
N THR A 184 37.93 1.68 -2.29
CA THR A 184 37.39 0.55 -1.54
C THR A 184 36.27 -0.11 -2.35
N ARG A 185 35.91 -1.34 -1.96
CA ARG A 185 34.85 -2.07 -2.68
C ARG A 185 33.52 -1.36 -2.54
N SER A 186 32.76 -1.34 -3.62
CA SER A 186 31.35 -0.97 -3.66
C SER A 186 30.47 -2.11 -3.13
N ALA A 187 29.18 -1.85 -3.00
CA ALA A 187 28.18 -2.89 -2.72
C ALA A 187 28.23 -3.99 -3.80
N ALA A 188 27.97 -5.24 -3.39
CA ALA A 188 27.82 -6.34 -4.35
C ALA A 188 26.69 -6.05 -5.34
N LEU A 189 26.87 -6.40 -6.63
CA LEU A 189 25.92 -6.11 -7.69
C LEU A 189 24.48 -6.56 -7.38
N PRO A 190 24.21 -7.74 -6.78
CA PRO A 190 22.86 -8.12 -6.37
C PRO A 190 22.24 -7.17 -5.33
N ALA A 191 23.04 -6.58 -4.45
CA ALA A 191 22.55 -5.60 -3.46
C ALA A 191 22.22 -4.26 -4.13
N GLN A 192 23.03 -3.83 -5.10
CA GLN A 192 22.73 -2.65 -5.91
C GLN A 192 21.45 -2.82 -6.72
N PHE A 193 21.25 -3.99 -7.35
CA PHE A 193 20.01 -4.32 -8.04
C PHE A 193 18.81 -4.36 -7.08
N GLY A 194 18.97 -4.91 -5.88
CA GLY A 194 17.94 -4.91 -4.86
C GLY A 194 17.55 -3.49 -4.44
N GLY A 195 18.52 -2.60 -4.26
CA GLY A 195 18.31 -1.19 -4.02
C GLY A 195 17.55 -0.52 -5.17
N LEU A 196 18.01 -0.68 -6.41
CA LEU A 196 17.33 -0.15 -7.60
C LEU A 196 15.88 -0.68 -7.71
N LEU A 197 15.68 -1.97 -7.44
CA LEU A 197 14.37 -2.59 -7.49
C LEU A 197 13.38 -1.93 -6.51
N ILE A 198 13.81 -1.55 -5.30
CA ILE A 198 12.98 -0.84 -4.34
C ILE A 198 12.50 0.50 -4.91
N PHE A 199 13.38 1.29 -5.54
CA PHE A 199 13.00 2.56 -6.18
C PHE A 199 12.01 2.33 -7.34
N LEU A 200 12.30 1.40 -8.23
CA LEU A 200 11.44 1.11 -9.39
C LEU A 200 10.09 0.52 -8.99
N LEU A 201 10.04 -0.35 -7.98
CA LEU A 201 8.79 -0.91 -7.50
C LEU A 201 7.96 0.11 -6.72
N SER A 202 8.59 1.07 -6.05
CA SER A 202 7.90 2.21 -5.45
C SER A 202 7.17 3.02 -6.51
N ALA A 203 7.86 3.45 -7.55
CA ALA A 203 7.25 4.12 -8.70
C ALA A 203 6.21 3.21 -9.39
N GLY A 204 6.52 1.93 -9.59
CA GLY A 204 5.64 0.94 -10.21
C GLY A 204 4.34 0.72 -9.45
N ALA A 205 4.37 0.62 -8.12
CA ALA A 205 3.18 0.46 -7.29
C ALA A 205 2.24 1.68 -7.42
N PHE A 206 2.80 2.89 -7.42
CA PHE A 206 2.07 4.12 -7.67
C PHE A 206 1.42 4.13 -9.07
N LEU A 207 2.22 3.86 -10.11
CA LEU A 207 1.76 3.84 -11.50
C LEU A 207 0.69 2.77 -11.74
N LEU A 208 0.86 1.58 -11.14
CA LEU A 208 -0.10 0.48 -11.27
C LEU A 208 -1.50 0.89 -10.82
N ILE A 209 -1.62 1.47 -9.62
CA ILE A 209 -2.92 1.90 -9.10
C ILE A 209 -3.47 3.09 -9.89
N ALA A 210 -2.63 4.08 -10.21
CA ALA A 210 -3.03 5.24 -11.00
C ALA A 210 -3.70 4.86 -12.34
N HIS A 211 -3.18 3.81 -13.00
CA HIS A 211 -3.65 3.38 -14.32
C HIS A 211 -4.70 2.27 -14.27
N GLN A 212 -4.58 1.33 -13.33
CA GLN A 212 -5.39 0.10 -13.34
C GLN A 212 -6.74 0.21 -12.63
N ILE A 213 -6.96 1.18 -11.76
CA ILE A 213 -8.27 1.42 -11.14
C ILE A 213 -9.21 2.01 -12.20
N ARG A 214 -10.21 1.28 -12.66
CA ARG A 214 -11.16 1.69 -13.69
C ARG A 214 -12.48 2.20 -13.13
N ASP A 215 -12.77 1.88 -11.90
CA ASP A 215 -14.03 2.22 -11.22
C ASP A 215 -13.74 2.52 -9.75
N ILE A 216 -14.47 3.45 -9.16
CA ILE A 216 -14.31 3.83 -7.75
C ILE A 216 -14.54 2.65 -6.79
N SER A 217 -15.36 1.68 -7.19
CA SER A 217 -15.59 0.47 -6.38
C SER A 217 -14.36 -0.41 -6.28
N GLU A 218 -13.47 -0.41 -7.27
CA GLU A 218 -12.21 -1.15 -7.21
C GLU A 218 -11.28 -0.56 -6.14
N LEU A 219 -11.21 0.78 -6.09
CA LEU A 219 -10.44 1.46 -5.04
C LEU A 219 -11.08 1.26 -3.66
N LYS A 220 -12.42 1.25 -3.57
CA LYS A 220 -13.12 0.92 -2.32
C LYS A 220 -12.73 -0.46 -1.82
N TRP A 221 -12.73 -1.50 -2.69
CA TRP A 221 -12.32 -2.84 -2.31
C TRP A 221 -10.89 -2.89 -1.78
N LEU A 222 -9.94 -2.25 -2.48
CA LEU A 222 -8.55 -2.19 -2.04
C LEU A 222 -8.42 -1.58 -0.65
N VAL A 223 -9.10 -0.45 -0.41
CA VAL A 223 -9.09 0.23 0.90
C VAL A 223 -9.74 -0.63 1.98
N TRP A 224 -10.93 -1.19 1.71
CA TRP A 224 -11.64 -1.96 2.73
C TRP A 224 -10.94 -3.26 3.10
N VAL A 225 -10.32 -3.93 2.14
CA VAL A 225 -9.49 -5.12 2.44
C VAL A 225 -8.28 -4.72 3.28
N PHE A 226 -7.62 -3.63 2.95
CA PHE A 226 -6.50 -3.12 3.75
C PHE A 226 -6.93 -2.78 5.19
N LEU A 227 -8.05 -2.06 5.37
CA LEU A 227 -8.59 -1.74 6.69
C LEU A 227 -9.04 -2.99 7.46
N ALA A 228 -9.65 -3.96 6.79
CA ALA A 228 -10.07 -5.23 7.41
C ALA A 228 -8.89 -6.05 7.90
N VAL A 229 -7.81 -6.17 7.10
CA VAL A 229 -6.57 -6.84 7.51
C VAL A 229 -5.96 -6.13 8.72
N GLY A 230 -5.95 -4.79 8.71
CA GLY A 230 -5.50 -3.98 9.85
C GLY A 230 -6.35 -4.21 11.10
N LEU A 231 -7.68 -4.23 10.96
CA LEU A 231 -8.60 -4.47 12.07
C LEU A 231 -8.36 -5.86 12.70
N VAL A 232 -8.23 -6.90 11.88
CA VAL A 232 -7.94 -8.27 12.35
C VAL A 232 -6.60 -8.29 13.09
N PHE A 233 -5.55 -7.67 12.54
CA PHE A 233 -4.24 -7.59 13.17
C PHE A 233 -4.31 -6.93 14.56
N PHE A 234 -4.91 -5.75 14.66
CA PHE A 234 -4.99 -5.02 15.93
C PHE A 234 -5.93 -5.71 16.93
N THR A 235 -6.97 -6.39 16.47
CA THR A 235 -7.83 -7.24 17.33
C THR A 235 -7.01 -8.34 17.98
N PHE A 236 -6.17 -9.06 17.23
CA PHE A 236 -5.28 -10.07 17.81
C PHE A 236 -4.25 -9.48 18.78
N ARG A 237 -3.79 -8.25 18.53
CA ARG A 237 -2.87 -7.56 19.44
C ARG A 237 -3.52 -7.14 20.77
N LEU A 238 -4.83 -6.95 20.81
CA LEU A 238 -5.55 -6.62 22.04
C LEU A 238 -5.71 -7.81 23.00
N PHE A 239 -5.72 -9.03 22.46
CA PHE A 239 -5.94 -10.25 23.23
C PHE A 239 -4.66 -11.07 23.36
N PRO A 240 -3.94 -11.05 24.49
CA PRO A 240 -2.68 -11.78 24.68
C PRO A 240 -2.72 -13.26 24.31
N PRO A 241 -3.81 -14.02 24.60
CA PRO A 241 -3.90 -15.43 24.18
C PRO A 241 -3.81 -15.65 22.68
N SER A 242 -4.24 -14.69 21.85
CA SER A 242 -4.19 -14.76 20.39
C SER A 242 -2.84 -14.37 19.78
N TYR A 243 -1.88 -13.93 20.59
CA TYR A 243 -0.57 -13.47 20.10
C TYR A 243 0.19 -14.55 19.31
N ARG A 244 0.13 -15.82 19.75
CA ARG A 244 0.75 -16.94 19.02
C ARG A 244 0.13 -17.13 17.63
N LEU A 245 -1.18 -16.99 17.51
CA LEU A 245 -1.90 -17.08 16.23
C LEU A 245 -1.56 -15.89 15.34
N MET A 246 -1.55 -14.69 15.89
CA MET A 246 -1.15 -13.47 15.19
C MET A 246 0.25 -13.62 14.58
N THR A 247 1.24 -14.09 15.34
CA THR A 247 2.61 -14.30 14.85
C THR A 247 2.72 -15.41 13.80
N ARG A 248 1.74 -16.29 13.68
CA ARG A 248 1.66 -17.30 12.61
C ARG A 248 1.01 -16.76 11.33
N ILE A 249 0.06 -15.85 11.43
CA ILE A 249 -0.73 -15.31 10.31
C ILE A 249 -0.02 -14.12 9.69
N PHE A 250 0.44 -13.18 10.49
CA PHE A 250 0.98 -11.91 10.00
C PHE A 250 2.50 -11.92 9.86
N VAL A 251 2.98 -11.20 8.86
CA VAL A 251 4.41 -10.98 8.62
C VAL A 251 4.86 -9.75 9.41
N ARG A 252 5.81 -9.95 10.33
CA ARG A 252 6.28 -8.89 11.25
C ARG A 252 6.71 -7.61 10.52
N GLN A 253 7.51 -7.72 9.48
CA GLN A 253 8.04 -6.59 8.71
C GLN A 253 6.94 -5.79 7.99
N GLY A 254 5.84 -6.44 7.61
CA GLY A 254 4.68 -5.76 7.03
C GLY A 254 3.86 -5.00 8.07
N VAL A 255 3.45 -5.70 9.15
CA VAL A 255 2.48 -5.15 10.12
C VAL A 255 3.10 -4.27 11.21
N LEU A 256 4.42 -4.30 11.42
CA LEU A 256 5.11 -3.41 12.36
C LEU A 256 5.79 -2.22 11.65
N GLY A 257 5.74 -2.15 10.32
CA GLY A 257 6.27 -1.01 9.59
C GLY A 257 5.44 0.26 9.83
N ALA A 258 6.09 1.37 10.18
CA ALA A 258 5.40 2.63 10.48
C ALA A 258 4.55 3.15 9.30
N ALA A 259 4.98 2.90 8.06
CA ALA A 259 4.21 3.24 6.86
C ALA A 259 2.83 2.56 6.82
N PHE A 260 2.72 1.30 7.31
CA PHE A 260 1.43 0.61 7.45
C PHE A 260 0.49 1.37 8.40
N TYR A 261 0.98 1.82 9.56
CA TYR A 261 0.15 2.55 10.53
C TYR A 261 -0.35 3.89 10.01
N ILE A 262 0.53 4.64 9.32
CA ILE A 262 0.20 5.95 8.75
C ILE A 262 -0.95 5.84 7.77
N TRP A 263 -0.87 4.92 6.84
CA TRP A 263 -1.90 4.73 5.83
C TRP A 263 -3.17 4.10 6.39
N LEU A 264 -3.04 3.19 7.37
CA LEU A 264 -4.18 2.61 8.07
C LEU A 264 -4.98 3.69 8.79
N VAL A 265 -4.31 4.53 9.57
CA VAL A 265 -4.95 5.62 10.34
C VAL A 265 -5.52 6.68 9.39
N GLY A 266 -4.76 7.13 8.38
CA GLY A 266 -5.21 8.15 7.45
C GLY A 266 -6.49 7.74 6.71
N LEU A 267 -6.50 6.54 6.14
CA LEU A 267 -7.67 6.02 5.41
C LEU A 267 -8.84 5.73 6.35
N ALA A 268 -8.60 5.10 7.51
CA ALA A 268 -9.65 4.82 8.49
C ALA A 268 -10.31 6.10 9.01
N LEU A 269 -9.51 7.10 9.38
CA LEU A 269 -9.99 8.38 9.89
C LEU A 269 -10.75 9.17 8.82
N GLY A 270 -10.23 9.19 7.58
CA GLY A 270 -10.95 9.75 6.43
C GLY A 270 -12.33 9.14 6.26
N GLN A 271 -12.43 7.78 6.26
CA GLN A 271 -13.73 7.09 6.13
C GLN A 271 -14.64 7.34 7.33
N ALA A 272 -14.12 7.34 8.55
CA ALA A 272 -14.91 7.58 9.76
C ALA A 272 -15.55 8.98 9.78
N LEU A 273 -14.79 10.00 9.42
CA LEU A 273 -15.22 11.40 9.56
C LEU A 273 -16.00 11.92 8.34
N TYR A 274 -15.56 11.58 7.13
CA TYR A 274 -16.03 12.25 5.91
C TYR A 274 -16.88 11.37 5.00
N ASN A 275 -16.89 10.04 5.16
CA ASN A 275 -17.76 9.18 4.36
C ASN A 275 -19.16 9.08 4.97
N ARG A 276 -19.97 10.13 4.80
CA ARG A 276 -21.35 10.18 5.34
C ARG A 276 -22.30 9.18 4.66
N GLN A 277 -21.96 8.70 3.45
CA GLN A 277 -22.73 7.67 2.73
C GLN A 277 -22.50 6.26 3.31
N LEU A 278 -21.49 6.07 4.14
CA LEU A 278 -21.22 4.81 4.80
C LEU A 278 -22.11 4.67 6.03
N ALA A 279 -22.67 3.49 6.25
CA ALA A 279 -23.50 3.20 7.42
C ALA A 279 -22.74 3.53 8.73
N ARG A 280 -23.46 4.07 9.72
CA ARG A 280 -22.89 4.59 10.97
C ARG A 280 -22.00 3.57 11.68
N GLY A 281 -22.40 2.28 11.70
CA GLY A 281 -21.63 1.21 12.32
C GLY A 281 -20.23 1.05 11.72
N TRP A 282 -20.08 1.10 10.41
CA TRP A 282 -18.78 1.02 9.72
C TRP A 282 -17.90 2.23 9.98
N ARG A 283 -18.50 3.41 10.10
CA ARG A 283 -17.78 4.64 10.46
C ARG A 283 -17.23 4.57 11.89
N ILE A 284 -18.05 4.08 12.82
CA ILE A 284 -17.64 3.85 14.23
C ILE A 284 -16.51 2.80 14.26
N LEU A 285 -16.66 1.69 13.54
CA LEU A 285 -15.62 0.64 13.47
C LEU A 285 -14.29 1.18 12.93
N ALA A 286 -14.32 2.03 11.91
CA ALA A 286 -13.12 2.69 11.39
C ALA A 286 -12.49 3.64 12.44
N GLY A 287 -13.29 4.35 13.21
CA GLY A 287 -12.82 5.17 14.35
C GLY A 287 -12.22 4.33 15.48
N ILE A 288 -12.86 3.20 15.82
CA ILE A 288 -12.33 2.24 16.80
C ILE A 288 -10.98 1.70 16.34
N LEU A 289 -10.82 1.36 15.05
CA LEU A 289 -9.54 0.90 14.50
C LEU A 289 -8.42 1.94 14.74
N VAL A 290 -8.69 3.23 14.54
CA VAL A 290 -7.72 4.29 14.84
C VAL A 290 -7.32 4.28 16.32
N LEU A 291 -8.29 4.20 17.23
CA LEU A 291 -8.02 4.12 18.67
C LEU A 291 -7.21 2.87 19.03
N MET A 292 -7.52 1.72 18.40
CA MET A 292 -6.76 0.48 18.61
C MET A 292 -5.30 0.63 18.19
N VAL A 293 -5.01 1.31 17.05
CA VAL A 293 -3.62 1.57 16.61
C VAL A 293 -2.85 2.33 17.69
N PHE A 294 -3.41 3.42 18.22
CA PHE A 294 -2.76 4.20 19.27
C PHE A 294 -2.61 3.39 20.56
N TYR A 295 -3.69 2.78 21.04
CA TYR A 295 -3.70 2.04 22.29
C TYR A 295 -2.68 0.90 22.31
N VAL A 296 -2.66 0.09 21.26
CA VAL A 296 -1.78 -1.08 21.18
C VAL A 296 -0.31 -0.67 21.07
N ASN A 297 0.00 0.36 20.27
CA ASN A 297 1.39 0.81 20.11
C ASN A 297 1.90 1.62 21.30
N MET A 298 1.03 2.22 22.11
CA MET A 298 1.42 2.86 23.37
C MET A 298 1.70 1.84 24.47
N ARG A 299 1.16 0.60 24.33
CA ARG A 299 1.33 -0.49 25.29
C ARG A 299 2.35 -1.49 24.86
N GLY A 300 3.23 -1.97 24.81
CA GLY A 300 4.05 -3.08 24.32
C GLY A 300 5.34 -2.63 23.64
N ASP A 301 5.79 -3.47 22.71
CA ASP A 301 7.05 -3.25 21.99
C ASP A 301 7.07 -1.95 21.15
N GLY A 302 5.93 -1.39 20.83
CA GLY A 302 5.80 -0.09 20.14
C GLY A 302 6.34 1.10 20.92
N ARG A 303 6.50 0.98 22.24
CA ARG A 303 7.11 2.01 23.07
C ARG A 303 8.55 2.31 22.71
N PHE A 304 9.32 1.30 22.31
CA PHE A 304 10.75 1.46 22.01
C PHE A 304 11.03 2.31 20.79
N TRP A 305 10.02 2.52 19.91
CA TRP A 305 10.15 3.29 18.67
C TRP A 305 9.13 4.42 18.56
N ILE A 306 8.68 4.94 19.70
CA ILE A 306 7.63 5.97 19.76
C ILE A 306 8.02 7.20 18.90
N SER A 307 9.27 7.63 18.96
CA SER A 307 9.80 8.72 18.13
C SER A 307 9.76 8.43 16.63
N GLY A 308 9.71 7.17 16.22
CA GLY A 308 9.70 6.76 14.83
C GLY A 308 8.30 6.78 14.17
N TRP A 309 7.21 6.62 14.94
CA TRP A 309 5.87 6.54 14.35
C TRP A 309 4.90 7.59 14.87
N LEU A 310 5.01 8.02 16.13
CA LEU A 310 4.04 8.92 16.77
C LEU A 310 4.01 10.30 16.13
N PRO A 311 5.14 10.98 15.81
CA PRO A 311 5.11 12.29 15.16
C PRO A 311 4.39 12.24 13.81
N SER A 312 4.64 11.17 13.04
CA SER A 312 3.99 10.98 11.74
C SER A 312 2.48 10.75 11.87
N LEU A 313 2.05 9.92 12.83
CA LEU A 313 0.62 9.70 13.09
C LEU A 313 -0.07 10.96 13.63
N PHE A 314 0.61 11.73 14.46
CA PHE A 314 0.08 13.01 14.95
C PHE A 314 -0.23 13.94 13.78
N VAL A 315 0.67 14.06 12.82
CA VAL A 315 0.45 14.88 11.62
C VAL A 315 -0.67 14.34 10.75
N VAL A 316 -0.78 13.01 10.57
CA VAL A 316 -1.92 12.38 9.86
C VAL A 316 -3.24 12.79 10.49
N VAL A 317 -3.37 12.64 11.81
CA VAL A 317 -4.58 12.99 12.55
C VAL A 317 -4.87 14.48 12.40
N THR A 318 -3.87 15.35 12.56
CA THR A 318 -4.01 16.80 12.43
C THR A 318 -4.56 17.17 11.04
N ILE A 319 -3.96 16.67 9.96
CA ILE A 319 -4.44 16.95 8.59
C ILE A 319 -5.88 16.44 8.39
N CYS A 320 -6.19 15.24 8.86
CA CYS A 320 -7.56 14.72 8.76
C CYS A 320 -8.57 15.51 9.59
N LEU A 321 -8.16 16.19 10.66
CA LEU A 321 -9.04 16.98 11.53
C LEU A 321 -9.15 18.45 11.13
N LEU A 322 -8.37 18.96 10.16
CA LEU A 322 -8.45 20.36 9.72
C LEU A 322 -9.86 20.78 9.29
N GLY A 323 -10.65 19.87 8.71
CA GLY A 323 -12.05 20.09 8.34
C GLY A 323 -13.06 19.90 9.49
N ARG A 324 -12.58 19.61 10.71
CA ARG A 324 -13.40 19.34 11.91
C ARG A 324 -12.70 19.90 13.15
N PRO A 325 -12.63 21.23 13.28
CA PRO A 325 -11.90 21.88 14.37
C PRO A 325 -12.44 21.51 15.76
N ASP A 326 -13.73 21.22 15.87
CA ASP A 326 -14.39 20.68 17.07
C ASP A 326 -13.70 19.42 17.61
N LEU A 327 -13.47 18.45 16.73
CA LEU A 327 -12.76 17.20 17.06
C LEU A 327 -11.25 17.43 17.20
N GLY A 328 -10.68 18.40 16.49
CA GLY A 328 -9.26 18.76 16.57
C GLY A 328 -8.89 19.26 17.98
N VAL A 329 -9.67 20.17 18.56
CA VAL A 329 -9.46 20.66 19.92
C VAL A 329 -9.59 19.51 20.94
N PHE A 330 -10.61 18.64 20.78
CA PHE A 330 -10.75 17.47 21.64
C PHE A 330 -9.56 16.51 21.53
N ALA A 331 -9.07 16.24 20.32
CA ALA A 331 -7.91 15.36 20.08
C ALA A 331 -6.62 15.93 20.69
N ILE A 332 -6.40 17.25 20.59
CA ILE A 332 -5.27 17.94 21.22
C ILE A 332 -5.38 17.82 22.76
N GLY A 333 -6.55 18.09 23.33
CA GLY A 333 -6.78 17.96 24.77
C GLY A 333 -6.55 16.54 25.27
N LEU A 334 -7.06 15.54 24.54
CA LEU A 334 -6.84 14.12 24.87
C LEU A 334 -5.36 13.74 24.74
N GLY A 335 -4.67 14.20 23.70
CA GLY A 335 -3.24 13.98 23.51
C GLY A 335 -2.41 14.58 24.65
N ALA A 336 -2.70 15.81 25.04
CA ALA A 336 -2.07 16.46 26.19
C ALA A 336 -2.31 15.69 27.50
N LEU A 337 -3.54 15.23 27.72
CA LEU A 337 -3.88 14.41 28.89
C LEU A 337 -3.11 13.08 28.88
N VAL A 338 -3.01 12.41 27.75
CA VAL A 338 -2.22 11.16 27.62
C VAL A 338 -0.75 11.41 27.94
N LEU A 339 -0.17 12.51 27.45
CA LEU A 339 1.23 12.88 27.75
C LEU A 339 1.42 13.19 29.24
N LEU A 340 0.50 13.91 29.86
CA LEU A 340 0.53 14.22 31.30
C LEU A 340 0.43 12.97 32.16
N LEU A 341 -0.42 12.01 31.79
CA LEU A 341 -0.64 10.77 32.52
C LEU A 341 0.46 9.72 32.25
N ASN A 342 1.26 9.90 31.19
CA ASN A 342 2.31 8.97 30.79
C ASN A 342 3.63 9.70 30.51
N PRO A 343 4.36 10.18 31.54
CA PRO A 343 5.63 10.90 31.36
C PRO A 343 6.68 10.12 30.56
N GLN A 344 6.60 8.79 30.60
CA GLN A 344 7.48 7.90 29.81
C GLN A 344 7.30 8.06 28.28
N VAL A 345 6.13 8.50 27.81
CA VAL A 345 5.92 8.82 26.38
C VAL A 345 6.71 10.09 26.03
N LEU A 346 6.71 11.07 26.92
CA LEU A 346 7.45 12.31 26.73
C LEU A 346 8.97 12.05 26.73
N SER A 347 9.48 11.27 27.69
CA SER A 347 10.90 10.89 27.71
C SER A 347 11.31 10.06 26.49
N GLY A 348 10.41 9.23 25.92
CA GLY A 348 10.65 8.52 24.68
C GLY A 348 10.69 9.41 23.42
N LEU A 349 10.14 10.63 23.50
CA LEU A 349 10.20 11.64 22.44
C LEU A 349 11.38 12.62 22.61
N THR A 350 11.91 12.74 23.83
CA THR A 350 13.05 13.60 24.14
C THR A 350 14.39 12.88 23.92
N SER A 351 15.44 13.66 23.71
CA SER A 351 16.80 13.14 23.47
C SER A 351 17.51 12.81 24.79
N GLU A 352 16.95 11.97 25.65
CA GLU A 352 17.54 11.55 26.92
C GLU A 352 18.01 10.09 26.89
N GLY A 353 19.10 9.78 27.56
CA GLY A 353 19.66 8.44 27.69
C GLY A 353 20.02 7.80 26.34
N ASP A 354 19.54 6.58 26.08
CA ASP A 354 19.77 5.84 24.82
C ASP A 354 19.28 6.61 23.58
N ASN A 355 18.26 7.46 23.72
CA ASN A 355 17.77 8.30 22.63
C ASN A 355 18.77 9.44 22.31
N ALA A 356 19.46 10.01 23.31
CA ALA A 356 20.50 11.01 23.08
C ALA A 356 21.66 10.42 22.27
N TYR A 357 22.15 9.24 22.66
CA TYR A 357 23.19 8.52 21.92
C TYR A 357 22.76 8.22 20.48
N SER A 358 21.54 7.73 20.28
CA SER A 358 20.96 7.45 18.97
C SER A 358 20.88 8.72 18.11
N THR A 359 20.50 9.87 18.70
CA THR A 359 20.41 11.14 17.99
C THR A 359 21.78 11.64 17.54
N VAL A 360 22.76 11.64 18.47
CA VAL A 360 24.14 12.05 18.15
C VAL A 360 24.74 11.18 17.06
N THR A 361 24.56 9.84 17.17
CA THR A 361 25.05 8.89 16.17
C THR A 361 24.43 9.13 14.79
N ARG A 362 23.13 9.44 14.71
CA ARG A 362 22.46 9.75 13.43
C ARG A 362 22.98 11.06 12.82
N LEU A 363 23.12 12.12 13.61
CA LEU A 363 23.65 13.40 13.12
C LEU A 363 25.06 13.25 12.58
N GLU A 364 25.93 12.50 13.30
CA GLU A 364 27.28 12.22 12.82
C GLU A 364 27.28 11.34 11.57
N ALA A 365 26.39 10.33 11.49
CA ALA A 365 26.19 9.54 10.29
C ALA A 365 25.79 10.40 9.09
N TRP A 366 24.87 11.34 9.25
CA TRP A 366 24.44 12.24 8.17
C TRP A 366 25.57 13.16 7.72
N ARG A 367 26.38 13.67 8.67
CA ARG A 367 27.57 14.46 8.36
C ARG A 367 28.58 13.67 7.51
N ILE A 368 28.89 12.45 7.92
CA ILE A 368 29.80 11.56 7.19
C ILE A 368 29.24 11.22 5.79
N ILE A 369 27.96 10.91 5.67
CA ILE A 369 27.34 10.62 4.37
C ILE A 369 27.36 11.85 3.47
N ALA A 370 27.14 13.05 4.01
CA ALA A 370 27.26 14.29 3.25
C ALA A 370 28.68 14.51 2.72
N GLU A 371 29.73 14.19 3.51
CA GLU A 371 31.11 14.22 3.04
C GLU A 371 31.34 13.20 1.90
N LEU A 372 30.81 11.98 2.05
CA LEU A 372 30.93 10.94 1.02
C LEU A 372 30.30 11.37 -0.31
N VAL A 373 29.16 12.05 -0.27
CA VAL A 373 28.42 12.44 -1.50
C VAL A 373 29.11 13.57 -2.26
N LYS A 374 30.05 14.30 -1.67
CA LYS A 374 30.75 15.43 -2.33
C LYS A 374 31.48 15.04 -3.62
N VAL A 375 31.85 13.76 -3.79
CA VAL A 375 32.51 13.29 -5.03
C VAL A 375 31.54 13.25 -6.22
N ASN A 376 30.22 13.05 -5.97
CA ASN A 376 29.19 13.12 -6.99
C ASN A 376 27.86 13.60 -6.37
N PRO A 377 27.73 14.92 -6.10
CA PRO A 377 26.53 15.45 -5.44
C PRO A 377 25.29 15.43 -6.34
N ALA A 378 25.45 15.38 -7.67
CA ALA A 378 24.33 15.42 -8.60
C ALA A 378 23.55 14.08 -8.61
N PHE A 379 24.24 12.95 -8.80
CA PHE A 379 23.62 11.63 -8.94
C PHE A 379 23.94 10.66 -7.79
N GLY A 380 24.67 11.12 -6.78
CA GLY A 380 25.04 10.30 -5.63
C GLY A 380 26.06 9.22 -5.94
N LEU A 381 26.17 8.26 -5.04
CA LEU A 381 27.15 7.17 -5.08
C LEU A 381 26.59 5.89 -5.73
N GLY A 382 25.32 5.91 -6.16
CA GLY A 382 24.63 4.74 -6.65
C GLY A 382 24.01 3.88 -5.55
N MET A 383 23.22 2.90 -5.96
CA MET A 383 22.40 2.10 -5.05
C MET A 383 23.23 1.32 -4.04
N SER A 384 22.94 1.51 -2.77
CA SER A 384 23.52 0.77 -1.63
C SER A 384 25.03 0.97 -1.41
N ASN A 385 25.74 1.72 -2.27
CA ASN A 385 27.20 1.82 -2.25
C ASN A 385 27.73 2.56 -1.04
N TYR A 386 27.08 3.64 -0.61
CA TYR A 386 27.59 4.49 0.48
C TYR A 386 27.84 3.68 1.76
N TYR A 387 27.04 2.64 2.03
CA TYR A 387 27.19 1.75 3.19
C TYR A 387 28.60 1.13 3.28
N TRP A 388 29.21 0.79 2.14
CA TRP A 388 30.56 0.23 2.05
C TRP A 388 31.67 1.28 2.08
N TYR A 389 31.31 2.57 1.87
CA TYR A 389 32.25 3.68 1.93
C TYR A 389 32.31 4.34 3.32
N THR A 390 31.28 4.15 4.17
CA THR A 390 31.23 4.73 5.51
C THR A 390 32.43 4.35 6.40
N PRO A 391 33.05 3.13 6.36
CA PRO A 391 34.23 2.84 7.17
C PRO A 391 35.47 3.68 6.85
N LEU A 392 35.49 4.43 5.75
CA LEU A 392 36.57 5.39 5.43
C LEU A 392 36.60 6.55 6.44
N PHE A 393 35.46 6.88 7.02
CA PHE A 393 35.30 7.93 8.01
C PHE A 393 34.84 7.34 9.34
N PRO A 394 35.63 7.48 10.43
CA PRO A 394 35.23 6.89 11.71
C PRO A 394 34.03 7.63 12.30
N ILE A 395 33.01 6.89 12.69
CA ILE A 395 31.86 7.40 13.44
C ILE A 395 32.12 7.19 14.94
N LEU A 396 32.16 8.26 15.71
CA LEU A 396 32.47 8.22 17.16
C LEU A 396 33.71 7.38 17.48
N GLY A 397 34.72 7.41 16.61
CA GLY A 397 35.96 6.63 16.75
C GLY A 397 35.96 5.22 16.16
N TYR A 398 34.80 4.71 15.68
CA TYR A 398 34.66 3.36 15.14
C TYR A 398 34.61 3.36 13.61
N ARG A 399 35.32 2.42 12.97
CA ARG A 399 35.30 2.19 11.51
C ARG A 399 34.34 1.05 11.18
N ILE A 400 33.07 1.36 11.07
CA ILE A 400 31.98 0.40 10.82
C ILE A 400 31.12 0.85 9.64
N SER A 401 30.45 -0.11 8.99
CA SER A 401 29.40 0.20 8.01
C SER A 401 28.10 0.57 8.71
N PHE A 402 27.46 1.65 8.29
CA PHE A 402 26.20 2.11 8.86
C PHE A 402 25.30 2.71 7.78
N ASN A 403 23.99 2.78 8.08
CA ASN A 403 23.01 3.49 7.27
C ASN A 403 22.56 4.80 7.95
N SER A 404 21.88 5.65 7.18
CA SER A 404 21.48 6.99 7.64
C SER A 404 20.30 6.97 8.62
N HIS A 405 19.45 5.96 8.58
CA HIS A 405 18.12 5.94 9.20
C HIS A 405 17.28 7.19 8.86
N ASN A 406 17.42 7.70 7.62
CA ASN A 406 16.70 8.87 7.12
C ASN A 406 16.58 8.78 5.60
N ASN A 407 15.35 8.67 5.08
CA ASN A 407 15.15 8.51 3.63
C ASN A 407 15.65 9.70 2.80
N TYR A 408 15.63 10.92 3.32
CA TYR A 408 16.16 12.07 2.57
C TYR A 408 17.67 11.95 2.38
N VAL A 409 18.38 11.56 3.43
CA VAL A 409 19.83 11.31 3.37
C VAL A 409 20.13 10.12 2.48
N ASP A 410 19.33 9.03 2.58
CA ASP A 410 19.49 7.84 1.73
C ASP A 410 19.25 8.15 0.25
N ILE A 411 18.23 8.96 -0.09
CA ILE A 411 17.97 9.39 -1.47
C ILE A 411 19.16 10.19 -2.00
N VAL A 412 19.65 11.18 -1.23
CA VAL A 412 20.83 11.96 -1.65
C VAL A 412 22.06 11.07 -1.79
N ALA A 413 22.29 10.15 -0.86
CA ALA A 413 23.44 9.25 -0.91
C ALA A 413 23.41 8.32 -2.14
N GLN A 414 22.23 7.85 -2.52
CA GLN A 414 22.06 6.89 -3.60
C GLN A 414 21.81 7.54 -4.98
N THR A 415 21.05 8.63 -5.03
CA THR A 415 20.58 9.26 -6.28
C THR A 415 20.95 10.74 -6.41
N GLY A 416 21.70 11.28 -5.46
CA GLY A 416 22.15 12.66 -5.43
C GLY A 416 21.04 13.67 -5.17
N LEU A 417 21.41 14.93 -5.29
CA LEU A 417 20.47 16.06 -5.15
C LEU A 417 19.38 16.03 -6.23
N VAL A 418 19.71 15.54 -7.43
CA VAL A 418 18.72 15.38 -8.51
C VAL A 418 17.61 14.43 -8.07
N GLY A 419 17.95 13.28 -7.47
CA GLY A 419 16.95 12.35 -6.96
C GLY A 419 16.09 12.93 -5.85
N LEU A 420 16.70 13.66 -4.92
CA LEU A 420 15.96 14.36 -3.85
C LEU A 420 15.00 15.40 -4.41
N LEU A 421 15.44 16.24 -5.33
CA LEU A 421 14.61 17.28 -5.95
C LEU A 421 13.42 16.67 -6.70
N VAL A 422 13.63 15.57 -7.43
CA VAL A 422 12.55 14.86 -8.13
C VAL A 422 11.59 14.19 -7.15
N PHE A 423 12.07 13.62 -6.05
CA PHE A 423 11.22 13.08 -5.00
C PHE A 423 10.36 14.17 -4.35
N LEU A 424 10.94 15.33 -4.03
CA LEU A 424 10.19 16.46 -3.48
C LEU A 424 9.19 17.04 -4.48
N TRP A 425 9.53 17.08 -5.76
CA TRP A 425 8.60 17.44 -6.83
C TRP A 425 7.42 16.47 -6.91
N PHE A 426 7.67 15.16 -6.84
CA PHE A 426 6.62 14.14 -6.78
C PHE A 426 5.65 14.37 -5.61
N VAL A 427 6.19 14.61 -4.41
CA VAL A 427 5.40 14.91 -3.20
C VAL A 427 4.58 16.20 -3.39
N ALA A 428 5.19 17.27 -3.90
CA ALA A 428 4.54 18.55 -4.11
C ALA A 428 3.38 18.46 -5.13
N GLU A 429 3.56 17.73 -6.22
CA GLU A 429 2.50 17.55 -7.23
C GLU A 429 1.34 16.68 -6.70
N LEU A 430 1.63 15.69 -5.84
CA LEU A 430 0.58 14.92 -5.16
C LEU A 430 -0.20 15.76 -4.16
N TRP A 431 0.49 16.59 -3.39
CA TRP A 431 -0.15 17.54 -2.48
C TRP A 431 -1.05 18.50 -3.25
N ARG A 432 -0.52 19.12 -4.31
CA ARG A 432 -1.26 20.04 -5.17
C ARG A 432 -2.49 19.39 -5.79
N LEU A 433 -2.35 18.17 -6.32
CA LEU A 433 -3.46 17.40 -6.88
C LEU A 433 -4.52 17.12 -5.82
N GLY A 434 -4.14 16.55 -4.67
CA GLY A 434 -5.06 16.23 -3.60
C GLY A 434 -5.79 17.45 -3.05
N TRP A 435 -5.08 18.56 -2.85
CA TRP A 435 -5.66 19.82 -2.41
C TRP A 435 -6.69 20.36 -3.40
N HIS A 436 -6.36 20.36 -4.69
CA HIS A 436 -7.26 20.79 -5.76
C HIS A 436 -8.53 19.91 -5.84
N MET A 437 -8.42 18.65 -5.49
CA MET A 437 -9.55 17.71 -5.50
C MET A 437 -10.54 17.93 -4.34
N LEU A 438 -10.15 18.51 -3.21
CA LEU A 438 -11.00 18.61 -2.01
C LEU A 438 -12.36 19.25 -2.26
N SER A 439 -12.43 20.27 -3.12
CA SER A 439 -13.66 20.96 -3.48
C SER A 439 -14.38 20.37 -4.70
N ARG A 440 -13.71 19.48 -5.44
CA ARG A 440 -14.21 18.99 -6.75
C ARG A 440 -14.70 17.56 -6.74
N VAL A 441 -14.23 16.74 -5.80
CA VAL A 441 -14.70 15.36 -5.67
C VAL A 441 -16.02 15.29 -4.95
N PRO A 442 -16.93 14.36 -5.34
CA PRO A 442 -18.21 14.19 -4.65
C PRO A 442 -18.01 13.75 -3.20
N GLU A 443 -19.00 14.09 -2.37
CA GLU A 443 -19.05 13.61 -0.98
C GLU A 443 -19.12 12.08 -0.90
N GLY A 444 -18.79 11.54 0.27
CA GLY A 444 -18.72 10.10 0.51
C GLY A 444 -17.31 9.56 0.39
N PHE A 445 -17.16 8.36 -0.20
CA PHE A 445 -15.87 7.69 -0.27
C PHE A 445 -14.78 8.49 -1.00
N PRO A 446 -15.00 9.15 -2.15
CA PRO A 446 -13.93 9.86 -2.85
C PRO A 446 -13.33 10.98 -1.99
N ARG A 447 -14.18 11.83 -1.39
CA ARG A 447 -13.72 12.93 -0.51
C ARG A 447 -13.02 12.42 0.74
N ALA A 448 -13.57 11.38 1.36
CA ALA A 448 -12.98 10.71 2.51
C ALA A 448 -11.60 10.13 2.20
N TYR A 449 -11.45 9.52 1.01
CA TYR A 449 -10.18 9.00 0.54
C TYR A 449 -9.15 10.11 0.33
N VAL A 450 -9.52 11.19 -0.37
CA VAL A 450 -8.61 12.32 -0.64
C VAL A 450 -8.08 12.92 0.65
N ILE A 451 -8.95 13.16 1.65
CA ILE A 451 -8.54 13.71 2.95
C ILE A 451 -7.61 12.73 3.68
N GLY A 452 -7.98 11.45 3.74
CA GLY A 452 -7.15 10.42 4.36
C GLY A 452 -5.79 10.25 3.67
N ALA A 453 -5.77 10.33 2.33
CA ALA A 453 -4.55 10.23 1.55
C ALA A 453 -3.65 11.47 1.66
N LEU A 454 -4.22 12.68 1.79
CA LEU A 454 -3.44 13.89 2.12
C LEU A 454 -2.81 13.78 3.51
N GLY A 455 -3.56 13.29 4.50
CA GLY A 455 -3.00 12.97 5.82
C GLY A 455 -1.86 11.95 5.71
N GLY A 456 -2.09 10.85 4.97
CA GLY A 456 -1.08 9.82 4.70
C GLY A 456 0.16 10.36 3.99
N LEU A 457 0.00 11.24 3.00
CA LEU A 457 1.10 11.90 2.28
C LEU A 457 1.98 12.72 3.24
N VAL A 458 1.38 13.63 4.03
CA VAL A 458 2.15 14.47 4.96
C VAL A 458 2.78 13.62 6.07
N GLY A 459 2.04 12.63 6.59
CA GLY A 459 2.59 11.64 7.52
C GLY A 459 3.77 10.87 6.94
N THR A 460 3.73 10.53 5.65
CA THR A 460 4.84 9.87 4.94
C THR A 460 6.07 10.79 4.80
N VAL A 461 5.86 12.09 4.54
CA VAL A 461 6.94 13.08 4.48
C VAL A 461 7.65 13.19 5.84
N VAL A 462 6.91 13.24 6.94
CA VAL A 462 7.50 13.23 8.29
C VAL A 462 8.21 11.90 8.55
N LEU A 463 7.58 10.78 8.20
CA LEU A 463 8.15 9.44 8.38
C LEU A 463 9.49 9.26 7.66
N ALA A 464 9.62 9.81 6.46
CA ALA A 464 10.85 9.76 5.66
C ALA A 464 12.05 10.41 6.38
N GLY A 465 11.81 11.42 7.22
CA GLY A 465 12.85 12.04 8.06
C GLY A 465 13.22 11.24 9.31
N LEU A 466 12.35 10.32 9.75
CA LEU A 466 12.51 9.57 11.01
C LEU A 466 13.15 8.18 10.82
N GLY A 467 13.23 7.70 9.58
CA GLY A 467 13.81 6.39 9.26
C GLY A 467 13.80 6.11 7.76
N ASP A 468 14.29 4.94 7.37
CA ASP A 468 14.31 4.44 5.99
C ASP A 468 13.05 3.57 5.68
N TRP A 469 11.88 4.01 6.11
CA TRP A 469 10.64 3.24 6.03
C TRP A 469 9.76 3.54 4.81
N VAL A 470 10.05 4.63 4.09
CA VAL A 470 9.31 5.01 2.87
C VAL A 470 9.97 4.40 1.63
N ILE A 471 11.28 4.51 1.52
CA ILE A 471 12.12 3.82 0.54
C ILE A 471 13.14 3.01 1.34
N PRO A 472 12.87 1.73 1.61
CA PRO A 472 13.71 0.91 2.47
C PRO A 472 15.15 0.83 1.98
N PHE A 473 16.11 1.08 2.87
CA PHE A 473 17.51 0.91 2.53
C PHE A 473 17.88 -0.56 2.50
N PHE A 474 18.57 -1.00 1.43
CA PHE A 474 18.77 -2.43 1.16
C PHE A 474 19.51 -3.17 2.27
N TYR A 475 20.57 -2.59 2.85
CA TYR A 475 21.35 -3.23 3.92
C TYR A 475 20.76 -3.07 5.33
N ASN A 476 19.62 -2.39 5.48
CA ASN A 476 18.90 -2.32 6.76
C ASN A 476 17.67 -3.22 6.75
N ILE A 477 16.55 -2.74 6.22
CA ILE A 477 15.29 -3.49 6.18
C ILE A 477 14.98 -4.08 4.80
N GLY A 478 15.68 -3.62 3.77
CA GLY A 478 15.70 -4.20 2.42
C GLY A 478 14.31 -4.45 1.82
N LEU A 479 14.21 -5.49 0.99
CA LEU A 479 12.95 -5.89 0.34
C LEU A 479 11.87 -6.35 1.34
N GLU A 480 12.24 -6.78 2.54
CA GLU A 480 11.25 -7.11 3.57
C GLU A 480 10.57 -5.84 4.11
N GLY A 481 11.29 -4.72 4.23
CA GLY A 481 10.72 -3.42 4.58
C GLY A 481 9.75 -2.88 3.51
N PHE A 482 9.95 -3.27 2.25
CA PHE A 482 9.07 -2.90 1.14
C PHE A 482 7.63 -3.41 1.33
N ARG A 483 7.40 -4.45 2.13
CA ARG A 483 6.06 -4.92 2.50
C ARG A 483 5.19 -3.79 3.07
N ALA A 484 5.73 -2.98 3.96
CA ALA A 484 4.98 -1.87 4.56
C ALA A 484 5.03 -0.61 3.69
N SER A 485 6.18 -0.29 3.12
CA SER A 485 6.38 0.94 2.33
C SER A 485 5.59 0.96 1.02
N MET A 486 5.29 -0.21 0.44
CA MET A 486 4.48 -0.32 -0.77
C MET A 486 3.12 0.37 -0.63
N PHE A 487 2.51 0.38 0.56
CA PHE A 487 1.21 1.03 0.79
C PHE A 487 1.24 2.53 0.56
N VAL A 488 2.38 3.18 0.83
CA VAL A 488 2.59 4.59 0.50
C VAL A 488 2.28 4.85 -0.97
N PHE A 489 2.94 4.10 -1.83
CA PHE A 489 2.86 4.31 -3.27
C PHE A 489 1.54 3.82 -3.87
N LEU A 490 0.99 2.70 -3.38
CA LEU A 490 -0.33 2.21 -3.80
C LEU A 490 -1.41 3.26 -3.53
N PHE A 491 -1.48 3.78 -2.31
CA PHE A 491 -2.55 4.72 -1.96
C PHE A 491 -2.30 6.13 -2.51
N LEU A 492 -1.07 6.55 -2.73
CA LEU A 492 -0.79 7.77 -3.50
C LEU A 492 -1.25 7.64 -4.96
N GLY A 493 -1.09 6.47 -5.57
CA GLY A 493 -1.63 6.17 -6.90
C GLY A 493 -3.16 6.30 -6.96
N GLY A 494 -3.84 5.99 -5.86
CA GLY A 494 -5.28 6.16 -5.72
C GLY A 494 -5.76 7.62 -5.83
N LEU A 495 -4.95 8.62 -5.46
CA LEU A 495 -5.26 10.03 -5.69
C LEU A 495 -5.37 10.31 -7.19
N VAL A 496 -4.40 9.86 -7.98
CA VAL A 496 -4.42 10.04 -9.44
C VAL A 496 -5.58 9.25 -10.07
N ALA A 497 -5.86 8.05 -9.58
CA ALA A 497 -7.00 7.26 -10.05
C ALA A 497 -8.33 8.00 -9.83
N ILE A 498 -8.55 8.60 -8.65
CA ILE A 498 -9.74 9.42 -8.38
C ILE A 498 -9.77 10.65 -9.30
N ALA A 499 -8.66 11.39 -9.42
CA ALA A 499 -8.59 12.55 -10.28
C ALA A 499 -9.01 12.22 -11.71
N ARG A 500 -8.50 11.11 -12.25
CA ARG A 500 -8.86 10.62 -13.57
C ARG A 500 -10.33 10.20 -13.69
N LEU A 501 -10.85 9.47 -12.69
CA LEU A 501 -12.24 9.00 -12.71
C LEU A 501 -13.27 10.14 -12.68
N TYR A 502 -12.90 11.26 -12.07
CA TYR A 502 -13.76 12.44 -11.97
C TYR A 502 -13.35 13.57 -12.93
N GLY A 503 -12.42 13.34 -13.85
CA GLY A 503 -11.99 14.32 -14.86
C GLY A 503 -11.28 15.55 -14.27
N ILE A 504 -10.64 15.42 -13.10
CA ILE A 504 -9.99 16.53 -12.41
C ILE A 504 -8.51 16.56 -12.79
N ASP A 505 -8.07 17.57 -13.53
CA ASP A 505 -6.68 17.81 -13.90
C ASP A 505 -6.28 19.26 -13.62
N PRO A 506 -5.46 19.54 -12.60
CA PRO A 506 -4.98 20.88 -12.30
C PRO A 506 -4.09 21.51 -13.37
N GLY A 507 -3.60 20.71 -14.32
CA GLY A 507 -2.76 21.16 -15.44
C GLY A 507 -3.54 21.59 -16.67
N ARG A 508 -4.78 21.13 -16.82
CA ARG A 508 -5.70 21.58 -17.84
C ARG A 508 -6.29 22.92 -17.38
N ARG A 509 -5.94 24.02 -18.04
CA ARG A 509 -6.72 25.27 -17.90
C ARG A 509 -8.15 24.91 -18.25
N ASP A 510 -9.11 25.25 -17.38
CA ASP A 510 -10.51 25.22 -17.73
C ASP A 510 -10.64 26.07 -19.02
N GLU A 511 -10.70 25.40 -20.18
CA GLU A 511 -11.14 26.05 -21.39
C GLU A 511 -12.55 26.49 -21.03
N ALA A 512 -12.67 27.79 -20.80
CA ALA A 512 -13.91 28.45 -20.48
C ALA A 512 -14.97 27.92 -21.42
N GLN A 513 -16.03 27.33 -20.88
CA GLN A 513 -17.24 27.10 -21.62
C GLN A 513 -17.62 28.47 -22.19
N PRO A 514 -17.69 28.63 -23.53
CA PRO A 514 -18.23 29.86 -24.08
C PRO A 514 -19.66 29.97 -23.56
N GLY A 515 -19.95 31.06 -22.82
CA GLY A 515 -21.24 31.41 -22.28
C GLY A 515 -22.26 31.68 -23.38
#